data_b104406a15ebb037ec0e379c420c7e1f
#
_entry.id   b104406a15ebb037ec0e379c420c7e1f
#
_cell.length_a   1.000
_cell.length_b   1.000
_cell.length_c   1.000
_cell.angle_alpha   90.00
_cell.angle_beta   90.00
_cell.angle_gamma   90.00
#
_symmetry.space_group_name_H-M   'P 1'
#
loop_
_entity.id
_entity.type
_entity.pdbx_description
1 polymer ?
#
loop_
_entity_poly.entity_id
_entity_poly.type
_entity_poly.pdbx_seq_one_letter_code
_entity_poly.pdbx_strand_id
1 'polypeptide(L)'
;MLSVVIATQDSERALLPTLAALVAGAAAGLVREVIVADASSRDATVAIADEAGCCVLDLTLPRGPRLKAAAGTARASWLLFLRPGVVLESNWVEETRRFIEEVELRKDPQVKAAVFRAGPLGSATIEALALLRAALGAWPDASQGLVIAKSLYDALGGHRDVQATERDLLRRVGRKRLVRLRTGTIGIT
;
A
#
# COMPACT_ATOMS: atom_id res chain seq x y z
N MET A 1 7.29 -11.19 -6.04
CA MET A 1 6.25 -10.49 -6.84
C MET A 1 5.18 -9.93 -5.90
N LEU A 2 4.55 -8.81 -6.30
CA LEU A 2 3.53 -8.08 -5.53
C LEU A 2 2.16 -8.17 -6.20
N SER A 3 1.10 -8.36 -5.41
CA SER A 3 -0.26 -7.96 -5.75
C SER A 3 -0.54 -6.61 -5.07
N VAL A 4 -0.87 -5.59 -5.85
CA VAL A 4 -1.22 -4.27 -5.33
C VAL A 4 -2.72 -4.24 -5.05
N VAL A 5 -3.12 -3.73 -3.88
CA VAL A 5 -4.53 -3.62 -3.46
C VAL A 5 -4.85 -2.16 -3.19
N ILE A 6 -5.85 -1.64 -3.88
CA ILE A 6 -6.31 -0.25 -3.78
C ILE A 6 -7.81 -0.27 -3.50
N ALA A 7 -8.24 0.28 -2.37
CA ALA A 7 -9.68 0.45 -2.10
C ALA A 7 -10.12 1.84 -2.57
N THR A 8 -11.12 1.86 -3.45
CA THR A 8 -11.64 3.06 -4.12
C THR A 8 -13.10 3.33 -3.78
N GLN A 9 -13.48 4.60 -3.87
CA GLN A 9 -14.84 5.10 -3.89
C GLN A 9 -14.80 6.51 -4.46
N ASP A 10 -15.43 6.75 -5.63
CA ASP A 10 -15.47 8.03 -6.32
C ASP A 10 -14.07 8.69 -6.37
N SER A 11 -13.10 7.96 -6.91
CA SER A 11 -11.67 8.28 -6.81
C SER A 11 -10.99 8.53 -8.16
N GLU A 12 -11.73 8.86 -9.23
CA GLU A 12 -11.22 8.96 -10.61
C GLU A 12 -9.95 9.80 -10.73
N ARG A 13 -9.94 11.00 -10.12
CA ARG A 13 -8.81 11.93 -10.21
C ARG A 13 -7.59 11.44 -9.43
N ALA A 14 -7.82 10.79 -8.30
CA ALA A 14 -6.77 10.33 -7.41
C ALA A 14 -6.18 8.97 -7.87
N LEU A 15 -6.98 8.12 -8.52
CA LEU A 15 -6.56 6.80 -8.95
C LEU A 15 -5.53 6.85 -10.07
N LEU A 16 -5.73 7.72 -11.07
CA LEU A 16 -4.89 7.81 -12.25
C LEU A 16 -3.39 8.00 -11.94
N PRO A 17 -2.95 8.99 -11.14
CA PRO A 17 -1.54 9.15 -10.80
C PRO A 17 -0.98 7.99 -9.97
N THR A 18 -1.80 7.32 -9.17
CA THR A 18 -1.38 6.12 -8.43
C THR A 18 -1.10 4.97 -9.38
N LEU A 19 -1.98 4.71 -10.36
CA LEU A 19 -1.77 3.68 -11.38
C LEU A 19 -0.56 3.99 -12.26
N ALA A 20 -0.39 5.25 -12.67
CA ALA A 20 0.77 5.67 -13.45
C ALA A 20 2.09 5.38 -12.74
N ALA A 21 2.17 5.59 -11.42
CA ALA A 21 3.36 5.26 -10.64
C ALA A 21 3.65 3.75 -10.56
N LEU A 22 2.64 2.89 -10.75
CA LEU A 22 2.80 1.44 -10.73
C LEU A 22 3.30 0.85 -12.06
N VAL A 23 3.25 1.61 -13.16
CA VAL A 23 3.68 1.13 -14.49
C VAL A 23 5.13 0.66 -14.46
N ALA A 24 6.03 1.40 -13.81
CA ALA A 24 7.42 1.00 -13.66
C ALA A 24 7.59 -0.37 -12.97
N GLY A 25 6.75 -0.65 -11.95
CA GLY A 25 6.75 -1.92 -11.25
C GLY A 25 6.22 -3.09 -12.08
N ALA A 26 5.21 -2.82 -12.92
CA ALA A 26 4.68 -3.80 -13.86
C ALA A 26 5.71 -4.12 -14.96
N ALA A 27 6.31 -3.10 -15.57
CA ALA A 27 7.35 -3.24 -16.59
C ALA A 27 8.60 -3.98 -16.06
N ALA A 28 8.96 -3.78 -14.81
CA ALA A 28 10.07 -4.47 -14.15
C ALA A 28 9.70 -5.90 -13.65
N GLY A 29 8.46 -6.37 -13.85
CA GLY A 29 8.00 -7.68 -13.39
C GLY A 29 7.90 -7.81 -11.85
N LEU A 30 7.95 -6.71 -11.11
CA LEU A 30 7.75 -6.72 -9.67
C LEU A 30 6.27 -6.80 -9.32
N VAL A 31 5.42 -6.02 -10.00
CA VAL A 31 3.95 -6.04 -9.84
C VAL A 31 3.38 -7.11 -10.76
N ARG A 32 2.68 -8.07 -10.16
CA ARG A 32 1.98 -9.15 -10.86
C ARG A 32 0.58 -8.74 -11.30
N GLU A 33 -0.10 -7.99 -10.48
CA GLU A 33 -1.48 -7.55 -10.67
C GLU A 33 -1.80 -6.35 -9.79
N VAL A 34 -2.79 -5.57 -10.22
CA VAL A 34 -3.40 -4.51 -9.42
C VAL A 34 -4.86 -4.88 -9.21
N ILE A 35 -5.29 -4.94 -7.96
CA ILE A 35 -6.66 -5.26 -7.56
C ILE A 35 -7.28 -3.98 -7.00
N VAL A 36 -8.29 -3.49 -7.70
CA VAL A 36 -9.08 -2.32 -7.29
C VAL A 36 -10.35 -2.82 -6.61
N ALA A 37 -10.45 -2.60 -5.30
CA ALA A 37 -11.62 -2.94 -4.50
C ALA A 37 -12.52 -1.71 -4.42
N ASP A 38 -13.50 -1.63 -5.32
CA ASP A 38 -14.37 -0.48 -5.46
C ASP A 38 -15.63 -0.58 -4.59
N ALA A 39 -16.11 0.55 -4.11
CA ALA A 39 -17.35 0.65 -3.32
C ALA A 39 -18.50 1.21 -4.16
N SER A 40 -18.75 0.62 -5.35
CA SER A 40 -19.79 1.05 -6.29
C SER A 40 -19.66 2.53 -6.65
N SER A 41 -18.47 2.94 -7.11
CA SER A 41 -18.20 4.31 -7.57
C SER A 41 -19.16 4.73 -8.69
N ARG A 42 -19.55 6.02 -8.69
CA ARG A 42 -20.46 6.62 -9.66
C ARG A 42 -19.76 7.48 -10.71
N ASP A 43 -18.47 7.75 -10.49
CA ASP A 43 -17.57 8.46 -11.38
C ASP A 43 -16.83 7.51 -12.34
N ALA A 44 -15.81 7.97 -13.05
CA ALA A 44 -15.03 7.15 -13.97
C ALA A 44 -14.01 6.22 -13.29
N THR A 45 -14.04 6.04 -11.96
CA THR A 45 -13.06 5.20 -11.21
C THR A 45 -12.94 3.80 -11.79
N VAL A 46 -14.07 3.12 -12.00
CA VAL A 46 -14.08 1.74 -12.50
C VAL A 46 -13.57 1.67 -13.94
N ALA A 47 -14.02 2.59 -14.80
CA ALA A 47 -13.57 2.64 -16.20
C ALA A 47 -12.05 2.86 -16.31
N ILE A 48 -11.48 3.77 -15.51
CA ILE A 48 -10.03 4.01 -15.45
C ILE A 48 -9.28 2.74 -15.00
N ALA A 49 -9.80 2.04 -14.01
CA ALA A 49 -9.17 0.82 -13.50
C ALA A 49 -9.19 -0.30 -14.55
N ASP A 50 -10.31 -0.50 -15.24
CA ASP A 50 -10.46 -1.50 -16.30
C ASP A 50 -9.55 -1.20 -17.50
N GLU A 51 -9.49 0.04 -17.97
CA GLU A 51 -8.60 0.45 -19.05
C GLU A 51 -7.11 0.27 -18.69
N ALA A 52 -6.76 0.45 -17.42
CA ALA A 52 -5.41 0.19 -16.91
C ALA A 52 -5.10 -1.31 -16.72
N GLY A 53 -6.04 -2.21 -17.01
CA GLY A 53 -5.86 -3.66 -16.86
C GLY A 53 -5.87 -4.15 -15.42
N CYS A 54 -6.51 -3.41 -14.51
CA CYS A 54 -6.68 -3.83 -13.13
C CYS A 54 -7.76 -4.90 -12.99
N CYS A 55 -7.65 -5.74 -11.98
CA CYS A 55 -8.75 -6.61 -11.54
C CYS A 55 -9.69 -5.79 -10.66
N VAL A 56 -10.86 -5.44 -11.16
CA VAL A 56 -11.85 -4.66 -10.42
C VAL A 56 -12.80 -5.60 -9.68
N LEU A 57 -12.98 -5.35 -8.37
CA LEU A 57 -13.94 -6.02 -7.51
C LEU A 57 -14.94 -4.99 -6.99
N ASP A 58 -16.19 -5.09 -7.40
CA ASP A 58 -17.26 -4.27 -6.83
C ASP A 58 -17.72 -4.86 -5.49
N LEU A 59 -17.41 -4.18 -4.42
CA LEU A 59 -17.59 -4.66 -3.05
C LEU A 59 -18.21 -3.56 -2.17
N THR A 60 -19.52 -3.59 -2.02
CA THR A 60 -20.29 -2.68 -1.13
C THR A 60 -20.05 -3.00 0.34
N LEU A 61 -18.79 -3.08 0.74
CA LEU A 61 -18.35 -3.41 2.09
C LEU A 61 -17.63 -2.21 2.75
N PRO A 62 -17.59 -2.12 4.07
CA PRO A 62 -16.71 -1.19 4.77
C PRO A 62 -15.26 -1.37 4.32
N ARG A 63 -14.45 -0.30 4.42
CA ARG A 63 -13.09 -0.26 3.88
C ARG A 63 -12.22 -1.44 4.34
N GLY A 64 -12.25 -1.82 5.61
CA GLY A 64 -11.46 -2.92 6.14
C GLY A 64 -11.81 -4.28 5.53
N PRO A 65 -13.06 -4.75 5.65
CA PRO A 65 -13.55 -5.96 4.99
C PRO A 65 -13.30 -5.97 3.47
N ARG A 66 -13.46 -4.83 2.80
CA ARG A 66 -13.22 -4.68 1.36
C ARG A 66 -11.75 -4.92 1.00
N LEU A 67 -10.80 -4.28 1.71
CA LEU A 67 -9.36 -4.53 1.56
C LEU A 67 -9.00 -5.99 1.84
N LYS A 68 -9.63 -6.61 2.86
CA LYS A 68 -9.40 -8.01 3.20
C LYS A 68 -9.91 -8.95 2.12
N ALA A 69 -11.11 -8.72 1.59
CA ALA A 69 -11.67 -9.51 0.49
C ALA A 69 -10.77 -9.44 -0.75
N ALA A 70 -10.35 -8.23 -1.15
CA ALA A 70 -9.44 -8.04 -2.28
C ALA A 70 -8.08 -8.72 -2.06
N ALA A 71 -7.49 -8.61 -0.87
CA ALA A 71 -6.26 -9.30 -0.54
C ALA A 71 -6.40 -10.85 -0.59
N GLY A 72 -7.60 -11.36 -0.34
CA GLY A 72 -7.92 -12.79 -0.46
C GLY A 72 -7.80 -13.32 -1.89
N THR A 73 -8.08 -12.49 -2.92
CA THR A 73 -7.95 -12.86 -4.34
C THR A 73 -6.52 -12.72 -4.87
N ALA A 74 -5.63 -12.09 -4.11
CA ALA A 74 -4.26 -11.81 -4.51
C ALA A 74 -3.45 -13.09 -4.75
N ARG A 75 -2.77 -13.16 -5.90
CA ARG A 75 -1.99 -14.33 -6.35
C ARG A 75 -0.50 -14.25 -6.05
N ALA A 76 0.00 -13.08 -5.64
CA ALA A 76 1.40 -12.92 -5.26
C ALA A 76 1.63 -13.26 -3.78
N SER A 77 2.87 -13.61 -3.43
CA SER A 77 3.30 -13.88 -2.05
C SER A 77 3.45 -12.62 -1.19
N TRP A 78 3.46 -11.45 -1.84
CA TRP A 78 3.55 -10.15 -1.19
C TRP A 78 2.40 -9.25 -1.60
N LEU A 79 1.92 -8.44 -0.67
CA LEU A 79 0.85 -7.46 -0.87
C LEU A 79 1.42 -6.06 -0.73
N LEU A 80 0.96 -5.15 -1.59
CA LEU A 80 1.18 -3.71 -1.47
C LEU A 80 -0.18 -3.02 -1.36
N PHE A 81 -0.47 -2.45 -0.20
CA PHE A 81 -1.66 -1.63 -0.01
C PHE A 81 -1.33 -0.17 -0.28
N LEU A 82 -2.10 0.44 -1.17
CA LEU A 82 -2.01 1.86 -1.49
C LEU A 82 -3.40 2.52 -1.36
N ARG A 83 -3.38 3.85 -1.20
CA ARG A 83 -4.58 4.68 -1.33
C ARG A 83 -4.57 5.40 -2.67
N PRO A 84 -5.72 5.67 -3.28
CA PRO A 84 -5.79 6.62 -4.38
C PRO A 84 -5.13 7.96 -3.99
N GLY A 85 -4.38 8.57 -4.91
CA GLY A 85 -3.62 9.80 -4.70
C GLY A 85 -2.20 9.59 -4.15
N VAL A 86 -1.83 8.37 -3.79
CA VAL A 86 -0.45 8.07 -3.39
C VAL A 86 0.40 7.76 -4.63
N VAL A 87 1.45 8.55 -4.84
CA VAL A 87 2.44 8.35 -5.90
C VAL A 87 3.75 7.89 -5.27
N LEU A 88 4.31 6.81 -5.78
CA LEU A 88 5.59 6.27 -5.33
C LEU A 88 6.74 7.00 -6.01
N GLU A 89 7.83 7.28 -5.29
CA GLU A 89 9.07 7.85 -5.86
C GLU A 89 9.67 6.89 -6.90
N SER A 90 10.48 7.41 -7.83
CA SER A 90 11.01 6.65 -8.98
C SER A 90 11.82 5.40 -8.62
N ASN A 91 12.46 5.38 -7.46
CA ASN A 91 13.30 4.27 -6.98
C ASN A 91 12.52 3.21 -6.18
N TRP A 92 11.18 3.31 -6.10
CA TRP A 92 10.37 2.40 -5.28
C TRP A 92 10.49 0.93 -5.69
N VAL A 93 10.65 0.67 -6.98
CA VAL A 93 10.75 -0.70 -7.53
C VAL A 93 11.99 -1.39 -6.99
N GLU A 94 13.14 -0.72 -7.09
CA GLU A 94 14.43 -1.26 -6.64
C GLU A 94 14.46 -1.48 -5.12
N GLU A 95 14.04 -0.47 -4.35
CA GLU A 95 14.00 -0.56 -2.88
C GLU A 95 13.04 -1.65 -2.38
N THR A 96 11.88 -1.80 -3.04
CA THR A 96 10.92 -2.83 -2.66
C THR A 96 11.41 -4.23 -3.05
N ARG A 97 12.01 -4.39 -4.23
CA ARG A 97 12.61 -5.65 -4.68
C ARG A 97 13.70 -6.08 -3.71
N ARG A 98 14.63 -5.20 -3.40
CA ARG A 98 15.72 -5.45 -2.45
C ARG A 98 15.21 -5.88 -1.09
N PHE A 99 14.20 -5.17 -0.56
CA PHE A 99 13.56 -5.55 0.70
C PHE A 99 12.99 -6.96 0.66
N ILE A 100 12.24 -7.30 -0.39
CA ILE A 100 11.64 -8.64 -0.55
C ILE A 100 12.73 -9.71 -0.61
N GLU A 101 13.76 -9.52 -1.44
CA GLU A 101 14.87 -10.45 -1.59
C GLU A 101 15.63 -10.66 -0.28
N GLU A 102 15.92 -9.59 0.46
CA GLU A 102 16.57 -9.67 1.77
C GLU A 102 15.75 -10.49 2.77
N VAL A 103 14.42 -10.36 2.74
CA VAL A 103 13.53 -11.14 3.62
C VAL A 103 13.46 -12.59 3.18
N GLU A 104 13.36 -12.87 1.88
CA GLU A 104 13.26 -14.24 1.34
C GLU A 104 14.55 -15.03 1.50
N LEU A 105 15.72 -14.38 1.47
CA LEU A 105 17.02 -15.00 1.69
C LEU A 105 17.26 -15.44 3.15
N ARG A 106 16.55 -14.86 4.11
CA ARG A 106 16.69 -15.20 5.53
C ARG A 106 15.83 -16.41 5.88
N LYS A 107 16.40 -17.42 6.58
CA LYS A 107 15.69 -18.65 6.99
C LYS A 107 14.49 -18.39 7.91
N ASP A 108 14.55 -17.36 8.75
CA ASP A 108 13.46 -16.93 9.65
C ASP A 108 13.47 -15.41 9.81
N PRO A 109 12.95 -14.67 8.84
CA PRO A 109 12.96 -13.23 8.91
C PRO A 109 11.95 -12.73 9.96
N GLN A 110 12.45 -12.03 10.99
CA GLN A 110 11.57 -11.34 11.93
C GLN A 110 10.80 -10.21 11.23
N VAL A 111 11.44 -9.52 10.27
CA VAL A 111 10.86 -8.44 9.48
C VAL A 111 10.14 -9.04 8.27
N LYS A 112 8.83 -8.81 8.16
CA LYS A 112 7.98 -9.31 7.05
C LYS A 112 7.03 -8.22 6.51
N ALA A 113 7.27 -6.97 6.87
CA ALA A 113 6.51 -5.82 6.40
C ALA A 113 7.37 -4.57 6.28
N ALA A 114 7.03 -3.70 5.37
CA ALA A 114 7.69 -2.41 5.18
C ALA A 114 6.66 -1.33 4.85
N VAL A 115 6.96 -0.09 5.27
CA VAL A 115 6.20 1.10 4.85
C VAL A 115 7.13 2.05 4.12
N PHE A 116 6.59 2.77 3.14
CA PHE A 116 7.32 3.82 2.46
C PHE A 116 7.52 5.02 3.40
N ARG A 117 8.52 5.83 3.12
CA ARG A 117 8.70 7.11 3.83
C ARG A 117 7.62 8.09 3.38
N ALA A 118 7.08 8.89 4.31
CA ALA A 118 6.24 10.01 3.93
C ALA A 118 7.09 11.00 3.11
N GLY A 119 6.63 11.32 1.92
CA GLY A 119 7.24 12.36 1.10
C GLY A 119 7.05 13.76 1.69
N PRO A 120 7.73 14.77 1.13
CA PRO A 120 7.61 16.14 1.58
C PRO A 120 6.15 16.61 1.46
N LEU A 121 5.62 17.13 2.54
CA LEU A 121 4.23 17.63 2.67
C LEU A 121 4.13 19.13 2.35
N GLY A 122 4.85 19.61 1.35
CA GLY A 122 4.63 20.93 0.74
C GLY A 122 4.84 22.18 1.62
N SER A 123 5.06 22.05 2.94
CA SER A 123 5.42 23.18 3.79
C SER A 123 6.47 22.79 4.83
N ALA A 124 7.48 23.64 4.99
CA ALA A 124 8.62 23.41 5.90
C ALA A 124 8.19 23.16 7.36
N THR A 125 7.09 23.74 7.80
CA THR A 125 6.54 23.55 9.15
C THR A 125 5.93 22.16 9.34
N ILE A 126 5.26 21.62 8.33
CA ILE A 126 4.66 20.28 8.37
C ILE A 126 5.77 19.22 8.28
N GLU A 127 6.82 19.48 7.49
CA GLU A 127 8.00 18.61 7.41
C GLU A 127 8.75 18.55 8.75
N ALA A 128 8.98 19.69 9.40
CA ALA A 128 9.62 19.74 10.71
C ALA A 128 8.82 18.97 11.76
N LEU A 129 7.49 19.10 11.76
CA LEU A 129 6.59 18.36 12.66
C LEU A 129 6.59 16.85 12.33
N ALA A 130 6.64 16.47 11.05
CA ALA A 130 6.71 15.07 10.62
C ALA A 130 8.04 14.42 11.04
N LEU A 131 9.16 15.16 10.90
CA LEU A 131 10.48 14.71 11.35
C LEU A 131 10.53 14.57 12.89
N LEU A 132 9.97 15.53 13.62
CA LEU A 132 9.87 15.48 15.08
C LEU A 132 9.04 14.28 15.54
N ARG A 133 7.89 14.05 14.92
CA ARG A 133 7.04 12.88 15.21
C ARG A 133 7.76 11.56 14.88
N ALA A 134 8.52 11.50 13.79
CA ALA A 134 9.33 10.34 13.43
C ALA A 134 10.45 10.10 14.45
N ALA A 135 11.14 11.15 14.90
CA ALA A 135 12.18 11.08 15.94
C ALA A 135 11.62 10.65 17.29
N LEU A 136 10.39 11.05 17.63
CA LEU A 136 9.67 10.62 18.84
C LEU A 136 9.06 9.21 18.72
N GLY A 137 9.39 8.46 17.65
CA GLY A 137 8.92 7.10 17.46
C GLY A 137 7.43 6.99 17.11
N ALA A 138 6.86 8.02 16.50
CA ALA A 138 5.49 7.94 16.00
C ALA A 138 5.33 6.77 15.03
N TRP A 139 4.17 6.10 15.10
CA TRP A 139 3.84 5.04 14.19
C TRP A 139 3.78 5.58 12.75
N PRO A 140 4.24 4.78 11.76
CA PRO A 140 4.07 5.12 10.35
C PRO A 140 2.60 5.38 10.07
N ASP A 141 2.31 6.35 9.23
CA ASP A 141 0.95 6.55 8.76
C ASP A 141 0.64 5.52 7.66
N ALA A 142 -0.55 4.99 7.71
CA ALA A 142 -1.06 4.04 6.72
C ALA A 142 -1.24 4.67 5.32
N SER A 143 -1.22 6.00 5.22
CA SER A 143 -1.22 6.72 3.93
C SER A 143 0.07 6.52 3.11
N GLN A 144 1.14 6.03 3.75
CA GLN A 144 2.46 5.87 3.12
C GLN A 144 2.62 4.60 2.28
N GLY A 145 1.58 3.78 2.17
CA GLY A 145 1.69 2.46 1.54
C GLY A 145 2.34 1.41 2.44
N LEU A 146 1.82 0.18 2.38
CA LEU A 146 2.28 -0.96 3.18
C LEU A 146 2.62 -2.14 2.28
N VAL A 147 3.87 -2.55 2.26
CA VAL A 147 4.33 -3.83 1.72
C VAL A 147 4.31 -4.86 2.85
N ILE A 148 3.67 -6.01 2.64
CA ILE A 148 3.57 -7.06 3.68
C ILE A 148 3.56 -8.45 3.03
N ALA A 149 4.27 -9.41 3.63
CA ALA A 149 4.16 -10.79 3.23
C ALA A 149 2.72 -11.29 3.43
N LYS A 150 2.13 -11.92 2.38
CA LYS A 150 0.74 -12.40 2.43
C LYS A 150 0.54 -13.38 3.59
N SER A 151 1.51 -14.24 3.87
CA SER A 151 1.46 -15.17 5.01
C SER A 151 1.34 -14.45 6.37
N LEU A 152 2.06 -13.32 6.56
CA LEU A 152 1.93 -12.52 7.78
C LEU A 152 0.58 -11.82 7.83
N TYR A 153 0.12 -11.26 6.70
CA TYR A 153 -1.18 -10.61 6.60
C TYR A 153 -2.31 -11.55 6.99
N ASP A 154 -2.30 -12.77 6.45
CA ASP A 154 -3.30 -13.81 6.72
C ASP A 154 -3.23 -14.28 8.19
N ALA A 155 -2.03 -14.49 8.73
CA ALA A 155 -1.83 -14.88 10.13
C ALA A 155 -2.33 -13.80 11.12
N LEU A 156 -2.29 -12.52 10.73
CA LEU A 156 -2.84 -11.42 11.52
C LEU A 156 -4.36 -11.25 11.33
N GLY A 157 -5.00 -12.04 10.46
CA GLY A 157 -6.42 -11.94 10.14
C GLY A 157 -6.79 -10.78 9.21
N GLY A 158 -5.81 -10.14 8.57
CA GLY A 158 -6.01 -9.06 7.60
C GLY A 158 -6.55 -7.76 8.19
N HIS A 159 -7.09 -6.89 7.34
CA HIS A 159 -7.80 -5.68 7.76
C HIS A 159 -9.10 -6.03 8.49
N ARG A 160 -9.44 -5.27 9.52
CA ARG A 160 -10.67 -5.44 10.32
C ARG A 160 -11.66 -4.34 10.02
N ASP A 161 -12.91 -4.56 10.36
CA ASP A 161 -13.96 -3.55 10.28
C ASP A 161 -13.88 -2.58 11.46
N VAL A 162 -12.93 -1.66 11.36
CA VAL A 162 -12.70 -0.57 12.32
C VAL A 162 -12.39 0.73 11.57
N GLN A 163 -12.72 1.87 12.15
CA GLN A 163 -12.60 3.18 11.51
C GLN A 163 -11.17 3.47 10.97
N ALA A 164 -10.13 3.06 11.68
CA ALA A 164 -8.73 3.24 11.28
C ALA A 164 -8.07 1.87 10.98
N THR A 165 -8.66 1.12 10.04
CA THR A 165 -8.30 -0.27 9.75
C THR A 165 -6.82 -0.48 9.41
N GLU A 166 -6.20 0.45 8.66
CA GLU A 166 -4.78 0.37 8.31
C GLU A 166 -3.88 0.59 9.54
N ARG A 167 -4.25 1.55 10.42
CA ARG A 167 -3.52 1.78 11.67
C ARG A 167 -3.65 0.60 12.64
N ASP A 168 -4.83 -0.02 12.70
CA ASP A 168 -5.05 -1.25 13.47
C ASP A 168 -4.15 -2.38 12.95
N LEU A 169 -4.10 -2.59 11.64
CA LEU A 169 -3.23 -3.58 11.03
C LEU A 169 -1.75 -3.33 11.37
N LEU A 170 -1.27 -2.10 11.19
CA LEU A 170 0.11 -1.74 11.53
C LEU A 170 0.45 -2.03 13.00
N ARG A 171 -0.47 -1.74 13.94
CA ARG A 171 -0.27 -2.05 15.36
C ARG A 171 -0.13 -3.56 15.59
N ARG A 172 -0.92 -4.39 14.89
CA ARG A 172 -0.84 -5.87 14.97
C ARG A 172 0.41 -6.42 14.30
N VAL A 173 0.92 -5.81 13.24
CA VAL A 173 2.23 -6.13 12.65
C VAL A 173 3.32 -5.94 13.70
N GLY A 174 3.30 -4.83 14.41
CA GLY A 174 4.25 -4.51 15.47
C GLY A 174 5.60 -4.01 14.94
N ARG A 175 6.30 -3.24 15.77
CA ARG A 175 7.56 -2.57 15.38
C ARG A 175 8.69 -3.54 14.98
N LYS A 176 8.75 -4.72 15.59
CA LYS A 176 9.80 -5.71 15.31
C LYS A 176 9.70 -6.34 13.92
N ARG A 177 8.50 -6.33 13.33
CA ARG A 177 8.24 -6.93 12.00
C ARG A 177 8.16 -5.89 10.89
N LEU A 178 8.27 -4.61 11.23
CA LEU A 178 8.05 -3.49 10.32
C LEU A 178 9.33 -2.68 10.16
N VAL A 179 9.73 -2.44 8.92
CA VAL A 179 10.81 -1.50 8.58
C VAL A 179 10.28 -0.35 7.75
N ARG A 180 11.05 0.74 7.69
CA ARG A 180 10.76 1.87 6.80
C ARG A 180 11.71 1.79 5.61
N LEU A 181 11.17 1.81 4.40
CA LEU A 181 11.94 1.88 3.17
C LEU A 181 12.58 3.28 3.04
N ARG A 182 13.66 3.35 2.27
CA ARG A 182 14.34 4.62 1.99
C ARG A 182 13.59 5.46 0.96
N THR A 183 12.83 4.81 0.08
CA THR A 183 11.96 5.44 -0.89
C THR A 183 10.68 5.97 -0.25
N GLY A 184 10.13 7.03 -0.81
CA GLY A 184 8.99 7.74 -0.26
C GLY A 184 7.74 7.68 -1.13
N THR A 185 6.69 8.31 -0.60
CA THR A 185 5.45 8.56 -1.32
C THR A 185 5.17 10.05 -1.37
N ILE A 186 4.66 10.52 -2.49
CA ILE A 186 4.19 11.89 -2.67
C ILE A 186 2.67 11.81 -2.67
N GLY A 187 2.00 12.50 -1.74
CA GLY A 187 0.54 12.65 -1.76
C GLY A 187 0.16 13.74 -2.77
N ILE A 188 -0.75 13.43 -3.69
CA ILE A 188 -1.40 14.43 -4.53
C ILE A 188 -2.73 14.76 -3.83
N THR A 189 -2.84 16.00 -3.36
CA THR A 189 -4.08 16.57 -2.80
C THR A 189 -5.07 16.90 -3.89
#